data_cc244ab0355ec569d6ceebf984e32f0e
#
_entry.id   cc244ab0355ec569d6ceebf984e32f0e
#
_cell.length_a   1.000
_cell.length_b   1.000
_cell.length_c   1.000
_cell.angle_alpha   90.00
_cell.angle_beta   90.00
_cell.angle_gamma   90.00
#
_symmetry.space_group_name_H-M   'P 1'
#
loop_
_entity.id
_entity.type
_entity.pdbx_description
1 polymer ?
#
loop_
_entity_poly.entity_id
_entity_poly.type
_entity_poly.pdbx_seq_one_letter_code
_entity_poly.pdbx_strand_id
1 'polypeptide(L)'
;MISVQQLRLRQGDFELSSISFEIPQNAYAILMGATGSGKTTLLESICGLRAVSGGKICIDGEEITRTPPAQRQIGYVPQDSSLFPTMKVHRQIAFGMEVRGFSQAECSQRVEELASSLDITEILDRYPRGLSGGERQRVALARALSFRPSLLCLDEPLSALDDDTRSNLTKLLKKIQQFESVTVLHITHNVEEGNQLGTVHFRLEKGRVRAVVCEDSGDKNTA
;
A
#
# COMPACT_ATOMS: atom_id res chain seq x y z
N MET A 1 0.27 -13.38 7.36
CA MET A 1 1.19 -13.77 6.27
C MET A 1 0.46 -13.70 4.94
N ILE A 2 1.06 -13.09 3.93
CA ILE A 2 0.50 -13.01 2.57
C ILE A 2 1.24 -14.00 1.69
N SER A 3 0.52 -14.84 0.96
CA SER A 3 1.11 -15.82 0.03
C SER A 3 0.47 -15.69 -1.35
N VAL A 4 1.30 -15.54 -2.37
CA VAL A 4 0.94 -15.55 -3.79
C VAL A 4 1.57 -16.77 -4.42
N GLN A 5 0.76 -17.64 -5.03
CA GLN A 5 1.19 -18.94 -5.54
C GLN A 5 0.80 -19.11 -7.00
N GLN A 6 1.81 -19.26 -7.87
CA GLN A 6 1.65 -19.53 -9.30
C GLN A 6 0.63 -18.61 -10.00
N LEU A 7 0.58 -17.33 -9.56
CA LEU A 7 -0.38 -16.37 -10.07
C LEU A 7 -0.13 -16.10 -11.55
N ARG A 8 -1.22 -16.03 -12.31
CA ARG A 8 -1.21 -15.73 -13.75
C ARG A 8 -2.15 -14.57 -14.02
N LEU A 9 -1.65 -13.60 -14.74
CA LEU A 9 -2.38 -12.39 -15.13
C LEU A 9 -2.20 -12.19 -16.62
N ARG A 10 -3.29 -11.89 -17.30
CA ARG A 10 -3.24 -11.55 -18.73
C ARG A 10 -4.09 -10.31 -19.02
N GLN A 11 -3.51 -9.36 -19.72
CA GLN A 11 -4.18 -8.13 -20.14
C GLN A 11 -3.74 -7.78 -21.57
N GLY A 12 -4.58 -8.12 -22.55
CA GLY A 12 -4.20 -8.02 -23.96
C GLY A 12 -2.98 -8.89 -24.25
N ASP A 13 -1.92 -8.28 -24.76
CA ASP A 13 -0.63 -8.93 -25.06
C ASP A 13 0.30 -9.04 -23.83
N PHE A 14 -0.04 -8.35 -22.74
CA PHE A 14 0.76 -8.39 -21.52
C PHE A 14 0.39 -9.61 -20.67
N GLU A 15 1.40 -10.39 -20.26
CA GLU A 15 1.22 -11.55 -19.41
C GLU A 15 2.26 -11.57 -18.29
N LEU A 16 1.79 -11.83 -17.07
CA LEU A 16 2.60 -12.27 -15.95
C LEU A 16 2.25 -13.73 -15.66
N SER A 17 3.23 -14.61 -15.65
CA SER A 17 3.02 -16.04 -15.43
C SER A 17 3.89 -16.58 -14.32
N SER A 18 3.31 -17.50 -13.52
CA SER A 18 4.02 -18.19 -12.44
C SER A 18 4.61 -17.26 -11.35
N ILE A 19 3.89 -16.19 -11.00
CA ILE A 19 4.29 -15.31 -9.91
C ILE A 19 4.07 -16.03 -8.58
N SER A 20 5.15 -16.18 -7.79
CA SER A 20 5.08 -16.78 -6.44
C SER A 20 6.01 -16.04 -5.50
N PHE A 21 5.47 -15.61 -4.36
CA PHE A 21 6.23 -14.99 -3.26
C PHE A 21 5.40 -14.98 -1.98
N GLU A 22 6.06 -14.78 -0.85
CA GLU A 22 5.43 -14.69 0.46
C GLU A 22 5.92 -13.45 1.20
N ILE A 23 5.00 -12.80 1.92
CA ILE A 23 5.30 -11.67 2.80
C ILE A 23 4.99 -12.10 4.22
N PRO A 24 5.98 -12.10 5.12
CA PRO A 24 5.75 -12.38 6.54
C PRO A 24 4.75 -11.39 7.15
N GLN A 25 4.05 -11.83 8.17
CA GLN A 25 3.15 -10.95 8.93
C GLN A 25 3.93 -9.76 9.52
N ASN A 26 3.32 -8.58 9.49
CA ASN A 26 3.91 -7.33 9.96
C ASN A 26 5.23 -6.91 9.24
N ALA A 27 5.59 -7.58 8.14
CA ALA A 27 6.73 -7.15 7.34
C ALA A 27 6.38 -5.94 6.47
N TYR A 28 7.37 -5.12 6.18
CA TYR A 28 7.31 -4.07 5.16
C TYR A 28 8.00 -4.60 3.88
N ALA A 29 7.21 -5.07 2.94
CA ALA A 29 7.69 -5.62 1.69
C ALA A 29 7.79 -4.54 0.61
N ILE A 30 8.94 -4.45 -0.04
CA ILE A 30 9.18 -3.56 -1.18
C ILE A 30 9.15 -4.38 -2.47
N LEU A 31 8.40 -3.91 -3.46
CA LEU A 31 8.39 -4.48 -4.81
C LEU A 31 8.96 -3.47 -5.81
N MET A 32 10.15 -3.76 -6.31
CA MET A 32 10.83 -2.98 -7.34
C MET A 32 10.71 -3.63 -8.73
N GLY A 33 11.04 -2.89 -9.76
CA GLY A 33 11.12 -3.35 -11.14
C GLY A 33 10.99 -2.18 -12.13
N ALA A 34 11.33 -2.42 -13.38
CA ALA A 34 11.26 -1.40 -14.42
C ALA A 34 9.83 -0.85 -14.60
N THR A 35 9.72 0.39 -15.10
CA THR A 35 8.41 0.94 -15.51
C THR A 35 7.79 0.05 -16.57
N GLY A 36 6.48 -0.21 -16.45
CA GLY A 36 5.77 -1.12 -17.36
C GLY A 36 5.99 -2.61 -17.10
N SER A 37 6.76 -3.01 -16.07
CA SER A 37 6.96 -4.44 -15.76
C SER A 37 5.73 -5.16 -15.20
N GLY A 38 4.65 -4.43 -14.84
CA GLY A 38 3.40 -4.99 -14.33
C GLY A 38 3.25 -4.95 -12.82
N LYS A 39 4.03 -4.15 -12.10
CA LYS A 39 3.93 -4.01 -10.63
C LYS A 39 2.55 -3.57 -10.18
N THR A 40 2.03 -2.48 -10.74
CA THR A 40 0.66 -1.99 -10.47
C THR A 40 -0.38 -3.05 -10.81
N THR A 41 -0.26 -3.74 -11.96
CA THR A 41 -1.17 -4.82 -12.36
C THR A 41 -1.18 -5.97 -11.34
N LEU A 42 0.00 -6.36 -10.83
CA LEU A 42 0.12 -7.37 -9.77
C LEU A 42 -0.53 -6.90 -8.47
N LEU A 43 -0.24 -5.66 -8.04
CA LEU A 43 -0.83 -5.08 -6.83
C LEU A 43 -2.35 -4.99 -6.91
N GLU A 44 -2.90 -4.47 -8.02
CA GLU A 44 -4.34 -4.39 -8.26
C GLU A 44 -5.01 -5.77 -8.28
N SER A 45 -4.31 -6.80 -8.76
CA SER A 45 -4.81 -8.17 -8.73
C SER A 45 -4.85 -8.75 -7.32
N ILE A 46 -3.85 -8.43 -6.48
CA ILE A 46 -3.88 -8.76 -5.06
C ILE A 46 -5.05 -8.07 -4.37
N CYS A 47 -5.29 -6.79 -4.69
CA CYS A 47 -6.44 -6.03 -4.18
C CYS A 47 -7.80 -6.53 -4.73
N GLY A 48 -7.82 -7.38 -5.77
CA GLY A 48 -9.03 -7.87 -6.42
C GLY A 48 -9.64 -6.92 -7.44
N LEU A 49 -8.94 -5.85 -7.78
CA LEU A 49 -9.36 -4.86 -8.78
C LEU A 49 -9.15 -5.38 -10.21
N ARG A 50 -8.33 -6.41 -10.38
CA ARG A 50 -8.12 -7.12 -11.65
C ARG A 50 -8.32 -8.62 -11.48
N ALA A 51 -8.97 -9.22 -12.45
CA ALA A 51 -9.16 -10.67 -12.48
C ALA A 51 -7.82 -11.39 -12.75
N VAL A 52 -7.62 -12.52 -12.07
CA VAL A 52 -6.50 -13.42 -12.28
C VAL A 52 -6.95 -14.59 -13.15
N SER A 53 -6.09 -15.06 -14.05
CA SER A 53 -6.37 -16.21 -14.92
C SER A 53 -5.99 -17.56 -14.30
N GLY A 54 -5.25 -17.56 -13.18
CA GLY A 54 -4.86 -18.77 -12.46
C GLY A 54 -3.98 -18.45 -11.26
N GLY A 55 -3.70 -19.48 -10.46
CA GLY A 55 -2.94 -19.35 -9.22
C GLY A 55 -3.81 -19.00 -8.02
N LYS A 56 -3.16 -18.72 -6.88
CA LYS A 56 -3.84 -18.45 -5.61
C LYS A 56 -3.24 -17.24 -4.91
N ILE A 57 -4.09 -16.50 -4.21
CA ILE A 57 -3.73 -15.41 -3.30
C ILE A 57 -4.33 -15.76 -1.95
N CYS A 58 -3.50 -15.83 -0.91
CA CYS A 58 -3.94 -16.13 0.45
C CYS A 58 -3.48 -15.03 1.42
N ILE A 59 -4.35 -14.67 2.37
CA ILE A 59 -4.04 -13.81 3.52
C ILE A 59 -4.31 -14.63 4.78
N ASP A 60 -3.32 -14.76 5.65
CA ASP A 60 -3.39 -15.50 6.91
C ASP A 60 -3.95 -16.91 6.77
N GLY A 61 -3.62 -17.57 5.65
CA GLY A 61 -4.06 -18.92 5.31
C GLY A 61 -5.40 -19.04 4.60
N GLU A 62 -6.17 -17.96 4.53
CA GLU A 62 -7.44 -17.91 3.80
C GLU A 62 -7.23 -17.55 2.33
N GLU A 63 -7.79 -18.35 1.41
CA GLU A 63 -7.72 -18.07 -0.02
C GLU A 63 -8.72 -16.97 -0.41
N ILE A 64 -8.19 -15.84 -0.90
CA ILE A 64 -8.98 -14.67 -1.30
C ILE A 64 -8.98 -14.44 -2.82
N THR A 65 -8.52 -15.37 -3.61
CA THR A 65 -8.33 -15.22 -5.07
C THR A 65 -9.58 -14.72 -5.79
N ARG A 66 -10.74 -15.22 -5.40
CA ARG A 66 -12.05 -14.88 -5.99
C ARG A 66 -12.90 -13.96 -5.09
N THR A 67 -12.41 -13.59 -3.93
CA THR A 67 -13.12 -12.70 -3.00
C THR A 67 -13.22 -11.30 -3.60
N PRO A 68 -14.39 -10.65 -3.58
CA PRO A 68 -14.55 -9.27 -4.04
C PRO A 68 -13.64 -8.29 -3.28
N PRO A 69 -13.16 -7.19 -3.92
CA PRO A 69 -12.23 -6.24 -3.29
C PRO A 69 -12.66 -5.74 -1.92
N ALA A 70 -13.94 -5.39 -1.76
CA ALA A 70 -14.49 -4.86 -0.50
C ALA A 70 -14.39 -5.83 0.69
N GLN A 71 -14.26 -7.14 0.43
CA GLN A 71 -14.20 -8.20 1.44
C GLN A 71 -12.77 -8.71 1.71
N ARG A 72 -11.76 -8.27 0.95
CA ARG A 72 -10.37 -8.75 1.08
C ARG A 72 -9.61 -8.23 2.29
N GLN A 73 -10.15 -7.31 3.05
CA GLN A 73 -9.46 -6.65 4.18
C GLN A 73 -8.10 -6.04 3.77
N ILE A 74 -8.02 -5.47 2.57
CA ILE A 74 -6.83 -4.84 2.00
C ILE A 74 -7.07 -3.33 1.89
N GLY A 75 -6.18 -2.53 2.50
CA GLY A 75 -6.09 -1.09 2.26
C GLY A 75 -5.28 -0.83 0.98
N TYR A 76 -5.76 0.02 0.11
CA TYR A 76 -5.07 0.36 -1.13
C TYR A 76 -4.91 1.87 -1.30
N VAL A 77 -3.69 2.30 -1.56
CA VAL A 77 -3.34 3.68 -1.90
C VAL A 77 -2.77 3.69 -3.31
N PRO A 78 -3.54 4.16 -4.31
CA PRO A 78 -3.05 4.31 -5.68
C PRO A 78 -2.09 5.49 -5.82
N GLN A 79 -1.33 5.52 -6.90
CA GLN A 79 -0.29 6.52 -7.17
C GLN A 79 -0.82 7.97 -7.16
N ASP A 80 -2.04 8.20 -7.62
CA ASP A 80 -2.68 9.52 -7.69
C ASP A 80 -3.47 9.89 -6.41
N SER A 81 -3.37 9.09 -5.34
CA SER A 81 -4.12 9.19 -4.08
C SER A 81 -5.65 9.09 -4.21
N SER A 82 -6.23 9.24 -5.39
CA SER A 82 -7.65 9.08 -5.78
C SER A 82 -8.67 9.48 -4.70
N LEU A 83 -8.58 10.72 -4.20
CA LEU A 83 -9.53 11.23 -3.21
C LEU A 83 -10.87 11.61 -3.86
N PHE A 84 -11.98 11.40 -3.13
CA PHE A 84 -13.32 11.81 -3.58
C PHE A 84 -13.46 13.34 -3.52
N PRO A 85 -13.58 14.05 -4.65
CA PRO A 85 -13.51 15.52 -4.68
C PRO A 85 -14.66 16.22 -3.94
N THR A 86 -15.77 15.54 -3.76
CA THR A 86 -17.01 16.05 -3.13
C THR A 86 -17.16 15.68 -1.66
N MET A 87 -16.19 14.95 -1.10
CA MET A 87 -16.21 14.55 0.31
C MET A 87 -15.17 15.31 1.11
N LYS A 88 -15.52 15.79 2.31
CA LYS A 88 -14.57 16.31 3.30
C LYS A 88 -13.62 15.20 3.78
N VAL A 89 -12.45 15.58 4.27
CA VAL A 89 -11.40 14.66 4.72
C VAL A 89 -11.92 13.65 5.74
N HIS A 90 -12.60 14.10 6.82
CA HIS A 90 -13.13 13.18 7.84
C HIS A 90 -14.06 12.10 7.25
N ARG A 91 -14.92 12.47 6.28
CA ARG A 91 -15.82 11.51 5.63
C ARG A 91 -15.10 10.55 4.71
N GLN A 92 -14.01 10.98 4.06
CA GLN A 92 -13.19 10.09 3.24
C GLN A 92 -12.54 9.00 4.09
N ILE A 93 -12.04 9.37 5.28
CA ILE A 93 -11.44 8.43 6.22
C ILE A 93 -12.48 7.45 6.74
N ALA A 94 -13.66 7.92 7.14
CA ALA A 94 -14.76 7.11 7.65
C ALA A 94 -15.37 6.18 6.60
N PHE A 95 -15.33 6.53 5.31
CA PHE A 95 -16.08 5.87 4.24
C PHE A 95 -15.90 4.35 4.20
N GLY A 96 -14.67 3.87 4.33
CA GLY A 96 -14.38 2.43 4.31
C GLY A 96 -14.98 1.67 5.50
N MET A 97 -15.17 2.33 6.64
CA MET A 97 -15.80 1.79 7.84
C MET A 97 -17.33 1.84 7.73
N GLU A 98 -17.88 2.97 7.25
CA GLU A 98 -19.34 3.14 7.04
C GLU A 98 -19.90 2.03 6.12
N VAL A 99 -19.20 1.73 5.00
CA VAL A 99 -19.58 0.67 4.06
C VAL A 99 -19.51 -0.73 4.70
N ARG A 100 -18.68 -0.91 5.73
CA ARG A 100 -18.57 -2.17 6.49
C ARG A 100 -19.51 -2.25 7.69
N GLY A 101 -20.35 -1.25 7.91
CA GLY A 101 -21.38 -1.25 8.95
C GLY A 101 -20.87 -0.87 10.35
N PHE A 102 -19.71 -0.21 10.46
CA PHE A 102 -19.26 0.35 11.74
C PHE A 102 -20.21 1.46 12.20
N SER A 103 -20.39 1.57 13.50
CA SER A 103 -21.20 2.64 14.09
C SER A 103 -20.56 4.03 13.89
N GLN A 104 -21.36 5.09 13.95
CA GLN A 104 -20.86 6.45 13.83
C GLN A 104 -19.83 6.79 14.93
N ALA A 105 -20.01 6.26 16.15
CA ALA A 105 -19.08 6.46 17.25
C ALA A 105 -17.69 5.83 16.96
N GLU A 106 -17.67 4.58 16.48
CA GLU A 106 -16.44 3.89 16.07
C GLU A 106 -15.74 4.64 14.92
N CYS A 107 -16.52 5.09 13.93
CA CYS A 107 -15.98 5.88 12.81
C CYS A 107 -15.36 7.18 13.30
N SER A 108 -16.04 7.94 14.17
CA SER A 108 -15.53 9.21 14.69
C SER A 108 -14.25 9.02 15.48
N GLN A 109 -14.25 8.08 16.42
CA GLN A 109 -13.06 7.76 17.22
C GLN A 109 -11.86 7.39 16.32
N ARG A 110 -12.09 6.51 15.33
CA ARG A 110 -11.02 6.06 14.44
C ARG A 110 -10.49 7.17 13.53
N VAL A 111 -11.35 8.06 13.08
CA VAL A 111 -10.96 9.26 12.31
C VAL A 111 -10.05 10.16 13.15
N GLU A 112 -10.37 10.41 14.41
CA GLU A 112 -9.55 11.22 15.31
C GLU A 112 -8.18 10.56 15.57
N GLU A 113 -8.13 9.26 15.86
CA GLU A 113 -6.90 8.48 16.04
C GLU A 113 -5.97 8.61 14.82
N LEU A 114 -6.50 8.38 13.62
CA LEU A 114 -5.72 8.45 12.38
C LEU A 114 -5.33 9.88 12.02
N ALA A 115 -6.22 10.84 12.24
CA ALA A 115 -5.94 12.26 11.97
C ALA A 115 -4.78 12.76 12.84
N SER A 116 -4.76 12.40 14.11
CA SER A 116 -3.65 12.71 15.02
C SER A 116 -2.36 12.01 14.59
N SER A 117 -2.42 10.71 14.28
CA SER A 117 -1.24 9.90 13.92
C SER A 117 -0.60 10.33 12.58
N LEU A 118 -1.40 10.90 11.67
CA LEU A 118 -0.99 11.32 10.33
C LEU A 118 -0.81 12.84 10.19
N ASP A 119 -0.92 13.60 11.27
CA ASP A 119 -0.82 15.08 11.30
C ASP A 119 -1.78 15.75 10.29
N ILE A 120 -3.06 15.36 10.31
CA ILE A 120 -4.10 15.91 9.42
C ILE A 120 -5.34 16.42 10.17
N THR A 121 -5.25 16.59 11.48
CA THR A 121 -6.36 17.05 12.33
C THR A 121 -6.93 18.39 11.86
N GLU A 122 -6.06 19.35 11.51
CA GLU A 122 -6.45 20.72 11.11
C GLU A 122 -7.15 20.77 9.73
N ILE A 123 -7.13 19.67 8.98
CA ILE A 123 -7.72 19.62 7.64
C ILE A 123 -8.95 18.73 7.52
N LEU A 124 -9.44 18.16 8.63
CA LEU A 124 -10.56 17.21 8.64
C LEU A 124 -11.83 17.76 7.98
N ASP A 125 -12.07 19.08 8.09
CA ASP A 125 -13.22 19.75 7.50
C ASP A 125 -13.00 20.27 6.08
N ARG A 126 -11.81 20.15 5.54
CA ARG A 126 -11.48 20.60 4.18
C ARG A 126 -11.90 19.57 3.12
N TYR A 127 -12.05 20.07 1.89
CA TYR A 127 -12.19 19.26 0.68
C TYR A 127 -10.84 19.03 0.01
N PRO A 128 -10.66 17.96 -0.78
CA PRO A 128 -9.39 17.63 -1.43
C PRO A 128 -8.79 18.74 -2.30
N ARG A 129 -9.63 19.58 -2.90
CA ARG A 129 -9.19 20.65 -3.82
C ARG A 129 -8.22 21.65 -3.19
N GLY A 130 -8.24 21.81 -1.88
CA GLY A 130 -7.36 22.75 -1.16
C GLY A 130 -6.16 22.13 -0.49
N LEU A 131 -5.92 20.82 -0.69
CA LEU A 131 -4.86 20.09 -0.02
C LEU A 131 -3.56 20.09 -0.85
N SER A 132 -2.41 20.19 -0.16
CA SER A 132 -1.09 19.94 -0.74
C SER A 132 -0.94 18.47 -1.17
N GLY A 133 0.11 18.15 -1.94
CA GLY A 133 0.41 16.77 -2.33
C GLY A 133 0.60 15.84 -1.14
N GLY A 134 1.37 16.28 -0.15
CA GLY A 134 1.61 15.53 1.08
C GLY A 134 0.34 15.35 1.93
N GLU A 135 -0.49 16.39 2.07
CA GLU A 135 -1.78 16.27 2.77
C GLU A 135 -2.71 15.28 2.07
N ARG A 136 -2.83 15.33 0.73
CA ARG A 136 -3.61 14.34 -0.03
C ARG A 136 -3.14 12.92 0.22
N GLN A 137 -1.83 12.71 0.24
CA GLN A 137 -1.25 11.39 0.48
C GLN A 137 -1.54 10.88 1.89
N ARG A 138 -1.42 11.74 2.91
CA ARG A 138 -1.76 11.40 4.31
C ARG A 138 -3.24 11.05 4.46
N VAL A 139 -4.14 11.78 3.80
CA VAL A 139 -5.58 11.47 3.78
C VAL A 139 -5.87 10.14 3.09
N ALA A 140 -5.20 9.83 1.97
CA ALA A 140 -5.35 8.54 1.29
C ALA A 140 -4.86 7.37 2.16
N LEU A 141 -3.76 7.55 2.89
CA LEU A 141 -3.26 6.59 3.88
C LEU A 141 -4.26 6.38 5.02
N ALA A 142 -4.77 7.48 5.62
CA ALA A 142 -5.78 7.41 6.67
C ALA A 142 -7.01 6.61 6.22
N ARG A 143 -7.52 6.89 5.02
CA ARG A 143 -8.65 6.16 4.42
C ARG A 143 -8.36 4.68 4.26
N ALA A 144 -7.16 4.32 3.77
CA ALA A 144 -6.77 2.94 3.56
C ALA A 144 -6.59 2.16 4.87
N LEU A 145 -6.19 2.83 5.96
CA LEU A 145 -5.96 2.25 7.29
C LEU A 145 -7.21 2.23 8.18
N SER A 146 -8.28 2.97 7.82
CA SER A 146 -9.41 3.23 8.70
C SER A 146 -10.06 1.96 9.25
N PHE A 147 -10.26 0.95 8.44
CA PHE A 147 -10.90 -0.32 8.82
C PHE A 147 -9.91 -1.40 9.31
N ARG A 148 -8.67 -1.02 9.67
CA ARG A 148 -7.62 -1.91 10.18
C ARG A 148 -7.35 -3.11 9.25
N PRO A 149 -6.86 -2.84 8.02
CA PRO A 149 -6.63 -3.90 7.05
C PRO A 149 -5.50 -4.85 7.49
N SER A 150 -5.56 -6.11 7.04
CA SER A 150 -4.47 -7.09 7.23
C SER A 150 -3.27 -6.80 6.32
N LEU A 151 -3.51 -6.19 5.16
CA LEU A 151 -2.50 -5.79 4.18
C LEU A 151 -2.75 -4.36 3.71
N LEU A 152 -1.70 -3.54 3.71
CA LEU A 152 -1.69 -2.21 3.11
C LEU A 152 -0.87 -2.26 1.81
N CYS A 153 -1.52 -2.01 0.69
CA CYS A 153 -0.93 -1.93 -0.63
C CYS A 153 -0.69 -0.46 -1.02
N LEU A 154 0.54 -0.12 -1.35
CA LEU A 154 0.97 1.24 -1.72
C LEU A 154 1.58 1.22 -3.13
N ASP A 155 1.02 1.99 -4.05
CA ASP A 155 1.51 2.09 -5.43
C ASP A 155 2.21 3.43 -5.65
N GLU A 156 3.54 3.44 -5.59
CA GLU A 156 4.42 4.62 -5.73
C GLU A 156 3.96 5.84 -4.90
N PRO A 157 3.65 5.69 -3.59
CA PRO A 157 2.97 6.70 -2.80
C PRO A 157 3.76 8.00 -2.61
N LEU A 158 5.07 7.98 -2.86
CA LEU A 158 5.96 9.12 -2.62
C LEU A 158 6.52 9.75 -3.90
N SER A 159 6.16 9.19 -5.08
CA SER A 159 6.79 9.55 -6.36
C SER A 159 6.55 11.01 -6.80
N ALA A 160 5.42 11.61 -6.43
CA ALA A 160 5.03 12.97 -6.82
C ALA A 160 5.36 14.05 -5.76
N LEU A 161 6.16 13.71 -4.73
CA LEU A 161 6.47 14.60 -3.62
C LEU A 161 7.90 15.17 -3.76
N ASP A 162 8.07 16.40 -3.27
CA ASP A 162 9.40 17.00 -3.06
C ASP A 162 10.18 16.22 -1.99
N ASP A 163 11.50 16.45 -1.93
CA ASP A 163 12.41 15.66 -1.10
C ASP A 163 12.11 15.79 0.40
N ASP A 164 11.77 16.98 0.88
CA ASP A 164 11.47 17.23 2.30
C ASP A 164 10.16 16.52 2.69
N THR A 165 9.12 16.69 1.90
CA THR A 165 7.82 16.04 2.11
C THR A 165 7.96 14.51 2.02
N ARG A 166 8.74 14.01 1.06
CA ARG A 166 9.05 12.57 0.90
C ARG A 166 9.75 12.02 2.13
N SER A 167 10.81 12.68 2.64
CA SER A 167 11.54 12.25 3.83
C SER A 167 10.62 12.17 5.06
N ASN A 168 9.80 13.20 5.26
CA ASN A 168 8.84 13.24 6.38
C ASN A 168 7.80 12.12 6.27
N LEU A 169 7.26 11.87 5.08
CA LEU A 169 6.27 10.82 4.87
C LEU A 169 6.88 9.41 4.97
N THR A 170 8.14 9.22 4.57
CA THR A 170 8.87 7.96 4.77
C THR A 170 8.98 7.61 6.25
N LYS A 171 9.36 8.57 7.09
CA LYS A 171 9.41 8.39 8.56
C LYS A 171 8.03 8.07 9.14
N LEU A 172 7.01 8.75 8.63
CA LEU A 172 5.62 8.55 9.06
C LEU A 172 5.11 7.15 8.69
N LEU A 173 5.36 6.67 7.47
CA LEU A 173 5.01 5.31 7.03
C LEU A 173 5.60 4.24 7.93
N LYS A 174 6.87 4.40 8.32
CA LYS A 174 7.54 3.47 9.24
C LYS A 174 6.88 3.44 10.62
N LYS A 175 6.57 4.61 11.18
CA LYS A 175 5.88 4.71 12.47
C LYS A 175 4.48 4.07 12.43
N ILE A 176 3.71 4.37 11.39
CA ILE A 176 2.34 3.86 11.22
C ILE A 176 2.34 2.34 11.06
N GLN A 177 3.24 1.80 10.25
CA GLN A 177 3.34 0.35 10.05
C GLN A 177 3.58 -0.37 11.38
N GLN A 178 4.44 0.17 12.23
CA GLN A 178 4.72 -0.38 13.57
C GLN A 178 3.52 -0.22 14.50
N PHE A 179 2.88 0.96 14.52
CA PHE A 179 1.76 1.26 15.40
C PHE A 179 0.51 0.43 15.04
N GLU A 180 0.18 0.34 13.76
CA GLU A 180 -0.97 -0.44 13.27
C GLU A 180 -0.68 -1.94 13.16
N SER A 181 0.58 -2.36 13.30
CA SER A 181 1.01 -3.76 13.12
C SER A 181 0.52 -4.36 11.79
N VAL A 182 0.49 -3.54 10.72
CA VAL A 182 -0.01 -3.91 9.40
C VAL A 182 1.10 -4.46 8.52
N THR A 183 0.81 -5.52 7.75
CA THR A 183 1.70 -5.96 6.67
C THR A 183 1.61 -4.97 5.51
N VAL A 184 2.75 -4.58 4.93
CA VAL A 184 2.79 -3.60 3.83
C VAL A 184 3.38 -4.24 2.58
N LEU A 185 2.77 -4.01 1.42
CA LEU A 185 3.35 -4.22 0.09
C LEU A 185 3.43 -2.88 -0.63
N HIS A 186 4.65 -2.38 -0.79
CA HIS A 186 4.93 -1.06 -1.32
C HIS A 186 5.70 -1.17 -2.64
N ILE A 187 5.11 -0.63 -3.70
CA ILE A 187 5.77 -0.49 -5.00
C ILE A 187 6.52 0.84 -5.02
N THR A 188 7.83 0.77 -5.28
CA THR A 188 8.65 1.96 -5.54
C THR A 188 9.72 1.66 -6.59
N HIS A 189 10.19 2.68 -7.27
CA HIS A 189 11.38 2.65 -8.11
C HIS A 189 12.59 3.32 -7.42
N ASN A 190 12.38 3.95 -6.27
CA ASN A 190 13.42 4.61 -5.48
C ASN A 190 14.09 3.60 -4.55
N VAL A 191 15.39 3.33 -4.80
CA VAL A 191 16.18 2.36 -4.02
C VAL A 191 16.39 2.81 -2.59
N GLU A 192 16.63 4.10 -2.37
CA GLU A 192 16.86 4.67 -1.03
C GLU A 192 15.61 4.54 -0.15
N GLU A 193 14.45 4.90 -0.70
CA GLU A 193 13.14 4.72 -0.05
C GLU A 193 12.91 3.23 0.32
N GLY A 194 13.18 2.34 -0.63
CA GLY A 194 13.08 0.91 -0.40
C GLY A 194 13.96 0.43 0.74
N ASN A 195 15.22 0.86 0.78
CA ASN A 195 16.17 0.47 1.84
C ASN A 195 15.81 1.04 3.22
N GLN A 196 15.21 2.23 3.27
CA GLN A 196 14.80 2.85 4.53
C GLN A 196 13.57 2.19 5.16
N LEU A 197 12.64 1.70 4.34
CA LEU A 197 11.34 1.16 4.76
C LEU A 197 11.31 -0.35 4.79
N GLY A 198 11.92 -1.00 3.81
CA GLY A 198 11.77 -2.43 3.54
C GLY A 198 12.47 -3.34 4.54
N THR A 199 11.75 -4.32 5.02
CA THR A 199 12.30 -5.48 5.75
C THR A 199 12.44 -6.71 4.85
N VAL A 200 11.69 -6.73 3.74
CA VAL A 200 11.72 -7.76 2.70
C VAL A 200 11.69 -7.08 1.34
N HIS A 201 12.54 -7.54 0.42
CA HIS A 201 12.66 -6.92 -0.89
C HIS A 201 12.38 -7.91 -2.00
N PHE A 202 11.58 -7.49 -2.96
CA PHE A 202 11.26 -8.25 -4.17
C PHE A 202 11.57 -7.42 -5.41
N ARG A 203 11.92 -8.10 -6.48
CA ARG A 203 12.08 -7.51 -7.80
C ARG A 203 11.24 -8.26 -8.83
N LEU A 204 10.43 -7.49 -9.57
CA LEU A 204 9.66 -7.99 -10.71
C LEU A 204 10.46 -7.78 -11.99
N GLU A 205 10.94 -8.87 -12.57
CA GLU A 205 11.74 -8.87 -13.81
C GLU A 205 11.26 -9.98 -14.73
N LYS A 206 11.08 -9.67 -16.01
CA LYS A 206 10.70 -10.65 -17.06
C LYS A 206 9.52 -11.54 -16.64
N GLY A 207 8.50 -10.92 -16.03
CA GLY A 207 7.29 -11.61 -15.59
C GLY A 207 7.47 -12.54 -14.37
N ARG A 208 8.55 -12.41 -13.61
CA ARG A 208 8.82 -13.19 -12.38
C ARG A 208 9.15 -12.28 -11.22
N VAL A 209 8.69 -12.65 -10.03
CA VAL A 209 9.09 -12.01 -8.77
C VAL A 209 10.21 -12.83 -8.14
N ARG A 210 11.28 -12.15 -7.73
CA ARG A 210 12.40 -12.74 -7.00
C ARG A 210 12.63 -11.99 -5.71
N ALA A 211 12.90 -12.70 -4.62
CA ALA A 211 13.41 -12.08 -3.41
C ALA A 211 14.82 -11.55 -3.67
N VAL A 212 15.12 -10.36 -3.15
CA VAL A 212 16.43 -9.71 -3.25
C VAL A 212 16.92 -9.49 -1.83
N VAL A 213 18.14 -9.94 -1.55
CA VAL A 213 18.84 -9.58 -0.31
C VAL A 213 19.35 -8.15 -0.50
N CYS A 214 19.00 -7.22 0.41
CA CYS A 214 19.67 -5.92 0.43
C CYS A 214 21.12 -6.17 0.83
N GLU A 215 22.06 -5.86 -0.06
CA GLU A 215 23.45 -5.71 0.35
C GLU A 215 23.48 -4.46 1.25
N ASP A 216 23.81 -4.67 2.53
CA ASP A 216 24.15 -3.59 3.43
C ASP A 216 25.21 -2.71 2.74
N SER A 217 24.86 -1.44 2.52
CA SER A 217 25.82 -0.43 2.07
C SER A 217 26.73 -0.02 3.23
N GLY A 218 27.31 -1.02 3.91
CA GLY A 218 28.35 -0.92 4.91
C GLY A 218 29.70 -1.23 4.28
N ASP A 219 30.62 -0.27 4.32
CA ASP A 219 32.02 -0.28 3.90
C ASP A 219 32.34 0.07 2.44
N LYS A 220 32.21 1.35 2.14
CA LYS A 220 33.19 2.03 1.28
C LYS A 220 33.94 3.07 2.11
N ASN A 221 34.82 2.61 3.00
CA ASN A 221 35.94 3.43 3.48
C ASN A 221 36.99 2.58 4.17
N THR A 222 37.83 1.92 3.38
CA THR A 222 39.21 1.53 3.75
C THR A 222 39.99 1.31 2.48
N ALA A 223 40.66 2.33 2.00
CA ALA A 223 42.02 2.27 1.43
C ALA A 223 42.44 3.71 1.09
#